data_2b2c1bc8d9781b40452b151ab452b6a5
#
_entry.id   2b2c1bc8d9781b40452b151ab452b6a5
#
_cell.length_a   1.000
_cell.length_b   1.000
_cell.length_c   1.000
_cell.angle_alpha   90.00
_cell.angle_beta   90.00
_cell.angle_gamma   90.00
#
_symmetry.space_group_name_H-M   'P 1'
#
loop_
_entity.id
_entity.type
_entity.pdbx_description
1 polymer ?
#
loop_
_entity_poly.entity_id
_entity_poly.type
_entity_poly.pdbx_seq_one_letter_code
_entity_poly.pdbx_strand_id
1 'polypeptide(L)'
;ICIINNDVEVTKDWLKPIKERLNNYPNSIIQPKILDLNNANYFEYAGAAGGFIDKYGYPYCRGRIFDTIEKDNNQYADNEIFWSSGACMFLSKKIFIDLGGFDKTFFAHMEEIDFCWRAFNHGYSIYYISSSKVYHQGAATIKLNSSKTYLNYRNSLFMLTKNLPLKSLVNTIIIRLIMDILSSFRFLIRGEVSNFLSIYKAHLDYYINVKKLLSNRNNYINKPNYFKINSIVYKYFILGKKKFFHL
;
A
#
# COMPACT_ATOMS: atom_id res chain seq x y z
N ILE A 1 -0.33 -0.29 -20.17
CA ILE A 1 -0.37 -1.65 -19.61
C ILE A 1 -1.37 -1.74 -18.48
N CYS A 2 -1.91 -2.95 -18.29
CA CYS A 2 -2.69 -3.29 -17.12
C CYS A 2 -1.93 -4.38 -16.35
N ILE A 3 -1.69 -4.15 -15.07
CA ILE A 3 -1.22 -5.16 -14.13
C ILE A 3 -2.46 -5.64 -13.40
N ILE A 4 -2.73 -6.94 -13.47
CA ILE A 4 -3.96 -7.53 -12.92
C ILE A 4 -3.66 -8.92 -12.36
N ASN A 5 -4.20 -9.22 -11.19
CA ASN A 5 -4.12 -10.56 -10.60
C ASN A 5 -5.03 -11.55 -11.33
N ASN A 6 -4.67 -12.82 -11.29
CA ASN A 6 -5.42 -13.89 -11.94
C ASN A 6 -6.75 -14.26 -11.25
N ASP A 7 -7.00 -13.71 -10.06
CA ASP A 7 -8.20 -13.87 -9.24
C ASP A 7 -9.07 -12.59 -9.21
N VAL A 8 -8.94 -11.74 -10.26
CA VAL A 8 -9.78 -10.56 -10.46
C VAL A 8 -10.84 -10.84 -11.53
N GLU A 9 -12.09 -10.54 -11.20
CA GLU A 9 -13.21 -10.50 -12.13
C GLU A 9 -13.53 -9.06 -12.53
N VAL A 10 -13.73 -8.82 -13.81
CA VAL A 10 -13.99 -7.49 -14.37
C VAL A 10 -15.46 -7.29 -14.69
N THR A 11 -15.96 -6.06 -14.59
CA THR A 11 -17.33 -5.71 -14.98
C THR A 11 -17.40 -5.30 -16.44
N LYS A 12 -18.63 -5.28 -17.00
CA LYS A 12 -18.85 -4.75 -18.35
C LYS A 12 -18.40 -3.28 -18.43
N ASP A 13 -17.74 -2.93 -19.53
CA ASP A 13 -17.30 -1.55 -19.84
C ASP A 13 -16.31 -0.92 -18.85
N TRP A 14 -15.70 -1.70 -17.95
CA TRP A 14 -14.77 -1.22 -16.91
C TRP A 14 -13.55 -0.46 -17.45
N LEU A 15 -13.13 -0.76 -18.70
CA LEU A 15 -11.99 -0.09 -19.32
C LEU A 15 -12.30 1.30 -19.87
N LYS A 16 -13.57 1.62 -20.13
CA LYS A 16 -13.94 2.90 -20.76
C LYS A 16 -13.48 4.12 -19.93
N PRO A 17 -13.83 4.24 -18.64
CA PRO A 17 -13.38 5.39 -17.83
C PRO A 17 -11.86 5.40 -17.63
N ILE A 18 -11.22 4.25 -17.61
CA ILE A 18 -9.76 4.14 -17.52
C ILE A 18 -9.09 4.74 -18.77
N LYS A 19 -9.58 4.37 -19.97
CA LYS A 19 -9.07 4.89 -21.24
C LYS A 19 -9.25 6.40 -21.33
N GLU A 20 -10.44 6.91 -20.98
CA GLU A 20 -10.73 8.35 -20.97
C GLU A 20 -9.74 9.10 -20.05
N ARG A 21 -9.50 8.57 -18.86
CA ARG A 21 -8.54 9.17 -17.91
C ARG A 21 -7.12 9.16 -18.44
N LEU A 22 -6.64 8.04 -18.99
CA LEU A 22 -5.28 7.91 -19.54
C LEU A 22 -5.07 8.77 -20.78
N ASN A 23 -6.08 8.96 -21.62
CA ASN A 23 -5.99 9.86 -22.78
C ASN A 23 -5.81 11.32 -22.35
N ASN A 24 -6.52 11.75 -21.31
CA ASN A 24 -6.46 13.12 -20.80
C ASN A 24 -5.21 13.35 -19.91
N TYR A 25 -4.76 12.31 -19.22
CA TYR A 25 -3.64 12.35 -18.27
C TYR A 25 -2.69 11.16 -18.46
N PRO A 26 -1.90 11.13 -19.55
CA PRO A 26 -1.06 9.98 -19.93
C PRO A 26 0.07 9.68 -18.92
N ASN A 27 0.42 10.67 -18.10
CA ASN A 27 1.44 10.54 -17.06
C ASN A 27 0.85 10.17 -15.69
N SER A 28 -0.19 9.34 -15.68
CA SER A 28 -0.82 8.89 -14.45
C SER A 28 -0.85 7.37 -14.31
N ILE A 29 -0.96 6.93 -13.05
CA ILE A 29 -1.26 5.56 -12.65
C ILE A 29 -2.72 5.55 -12.19
N ILE A 30 -3.48 4.53 -12.56
CA ILE A 30 -4.90 4.48 -12.25
C ILE A 30 -5.27 3.17 -11.56
N GLN A 31 -6.07 3.30 -10.50
CA GLN A 31 -6.73 2.20 -9.81
C GLN A 31 -8.23 2.24 -10.04
N PRO A 32 -8.88 1.16 -10.48
CA PRO A 32 -10.33 1.03 -10.44
C PRO A 32 -10.84 0.86 -9.00
N LYS A 33 -12.16 0.91 -8.81
CA LYS A 33 -12.81 0.44 -7.58
C LYS A 33 -12.62 -1.07 -7.46
N ILE A 34 -12.08 -1.52 -6.32
CA ILE A 34 -11.88 -2.95 -6.05
C ILE A 34 -12.82 -3.38 -4.93
N LEU A 35 -13.74 -4.27 -5.26
CA LEU A 35 -14.70 -4.86 -4.34
C LEU A 35 -14.35 -6.32 -4.05
N ASP A 36 -14.83 -6.83 -2.93
CA ASP A 36 -14.67 -8.23 -2.55
C ASP A 36 -15.55 -9.12 -3.43
N LEU A 37 -14.95 -10.11 -4.08
CA LEU A 37 -15.66 -11.06 -4.95
C LEU A 37 -16.67 -11.91 -4.15
N ASN A 38 -16.33 -12.27 -2.91
CA ASN A 38 -17.21 -13.09 -2.05
C ASN A 38 -18.32 -12.26 -1.39
N ASN A 39 -18.12 -10.95 -1.27
CA ASN A 39 -19.09 -10.02 -0.69
C ASN A 39 -19.13 -8.70 -1.47
N ALA A 40 -19.74 -8.73 -2.63
CA ALA A 40 -19.76 -7.68 -3.66
C ALA A 40 -20.24 -6.29 -3.19
N ASN A 41 -20.82 -6.21 -1.99
CA ASN A 41 -21.25 -4.95 -1.37
C ASN A 41 -20.16 -4.30 -0.50
N TYR A 42 -19.01 -4.94 -0.35
CA TYR A 42 -17.93 -4.44 0.49
C TYR A 42 -16.66 -4.17 -0.34
N PHE A 43 -15.89 -3.20 0.13
CA PHE A 43 -14.57 -2.98 -0.45
C PHE A 43 -13.66 -4.17 -0.19
N GLU A 44 -12.74 -4.40 -1.12
CA GLU A 44 -11.74 -5.44 -0.97
C GLU A 44 -10.59 -4.96 -0.04
N TYR A 45 -9.93 -5.90 0.63
CA TYR A 45 -8.90 -5.63 1.65
C TYR A 45 -7.66 -4.91 1.09
N ALA A 46 -7.19 -5.28 -0.11
CA ALA A 46 -5.89 -4.89 -0.64
C ALA A 46 -5.95 -3.73 -1.64
N GLY A 47 -6.70 -2.67 -1.36
CA GLY A 47 -6.72 -1.49 -2.24
C GLY A 47 -8.03 -0.72 -2.24
N ALA A 48 -9.15 -1.39 -2.07
CA ALA A 48 -10.46 -0.79 -1.88
C ALA A 48 -10.75 0.40 -2.85
N ALA A 49 -10.91 1.61 -2.32
CA ALA A 49 -11.11 2.84 -3.10
C ALA A 49 -9.83 3.73 -3.14
N GLY A 50 -8.66 3.09 -3.20
CA GLY A 50 -7.37 3.76 -3.29
C GLY A 50 -6.65 3.94 -1.96
N GLY A 51 -5.32 3.87 -2.02
CA GLY A 51 -4.45 3.80 -0.86
C GLY A 51 -3.71 5.09 -0.53
N PHE A 52 -3.36 5.21 0.74
CA PHE A 52 -2.55 6.27 1.35
C PHE A 52 -1.55 5.65 2.32
N ILE A 53 -0.55 6.42 2.72
CA ILE A 53 0.35 6.07 3.83
C ILE A 53 0.35 7.19 4.87
N ASP A 54 0.60 6.83 6.12
CA ASP A 54 0.83 7.81 7.16
C ASP A 54 2.30 8.25 7.20
N LYS A 55 2.64 9.19 8.08
CA LYS A 55 4.00 9.70 8.26
C LYS A 55 5.04 8.60 8.51
N TYR A 56 4.63 7.50 9.11
CA TYR A 56 5.51 6.38 9.45
C TYR A 56 5.44 5.22 8.43
N GLY A 57 4.75 5.44 7.28
CA GLY A 57 4.66 4.49 6.18
C GLY A 57 3.71 3.32 6.42
N TYR A 58 2.77 3.45 7.35
CA TYR A 58 1.69 2.47 7.49
C TYR A 58 0.64 2.70 6.41
N PRO A 59 0.34 1.70 5.55
CA PRO A 59 -0.65 1.84 4.51
C PRO A 59 -2.08 1.75 5.07
N TYR A 60 -2.96 2.57 4.52
CA TYR A 60 -4.40 2.54 4.76
C TYR A 60 -5.15 2.94 3.48
N CYS A 61 -6.41 2.56 3.36
CA CYS A 61 -7.22 2.81 2.17
C CYS A 61 -8.51 3.55 2.51
N ARG A 62 -9.06 4.26 1.53
CA ARG A 62 -10.48 4.59 1.54
C ARG A 62 -11.27 3.30 1.41
N GLY A 63 -12.20 3.05 2.32
CA GLY A 63 -12.96 1.80 2.38
C GLY A 63 -12.35 0.69 3.22
N ARG A 64 -11.06 0.84 3.70
CA ARG A 64 -10.44 -0.14 4.59
C ARG A 64 -9.34 0.46 5.45
N ILE A 65 -9.44 0.29 6.77
CA ILE A 65 -8.37 0.63 7.73
C ILE A 65 -8.15 -0.56 8.65
N PHE A 66 -6.96 -1.18 8.60
CA PHE A 66 -6.63 -2.43 9.30
C PHE A 66 -7.70 -3.51 9.04
N ASP A 67 -8.35 -4.00 10.10
CA ASP A 67 -9.36 -5.06 10.04
C ASP A 67 -10.78 -4.53 9.74
N THR A 68 -10.96 -3.20 9.66
CA THR A 68 -12.26 -2.59 9.38
C THR A 68 -12.44 -2.36 7.89
N ILE A 69 -13.37 -3.10 7.29
CA ILE A 69 -13.76 -2.97 5.88
C ILE A 69 -15.12 -2.27 5.82
N GLU A 70 -15.25 -1.30 4.93
CA GLU A 70 -16.49 -0.53 4.75
C GLU A 70 -17.34 -1.13 3.63
N LYS A 71 -18.67 -1.00 3.79
CA LYS A 71 -19.62 -1.26 2.70
C LYS A 71 -19.47 -0.19 1.62
N ASP A 72 -19.53 -0.58 0.34
CA ASP A 72 -19.58 0.36 -0.77
C ASP A 72 -20.99 0.95 -0.91
N ASN A 73 -21.13 2.20 -0.56
CA ASN A 73 -22.32 3.02 -0.77
C ASN A 73 -22.06 4.12 -1.80
N ASN A 74 -21.08 3.93 -2.70
CA ASN A 74 -20.56 4.93 -3.64
C ASN A 74 -20.08 6.23 -2.96
N GLN A 75 -19.62 6.14 -1.72
CA GLN A 75 -19.20 7.28 -0.90
C GLN A 75 -17.85 7.87 -1.32
N TYR A 76 -17.07 7.19 -2.16
CA TYR A 76 -15.75 7.64 -2.60
C TYR A 76 -15.77 8.02 -4.08
N ALA A 77 -15.74 9.32 -4.36
CA ALA A 77 -15.57 9.85 -5.72
C ALA A 77 -14.14 9.70 -6.22
N ASP A 78 -13.96 9.88 -7.54
CA ASP A 78 -12.66 9.95 -8.19
C ASP A 78 -11.76 10.95 -7.48
N ASN A 79 -10.53 10.56 -7.21
CA ASN A 79 -9.58 11.43 -6.51
C ASN A 79 -8.14 10.94 -6.70
N GLU A 80 -7.21 11.84 -6.43
CA GLU A 80 -5.81 11.50 -6.30
C GLU A 80 -5.58 10.67 -5.02
N ILE A 81 -4.81 9.62 -5.19
CA ILE A 81 -4.43 8.67 -4.13
C ILE A 81 -2.91 8.57 -4.08
N PHE A 82 -2.36 7.96 -3.04
CA PHE A 82 -0.91 7.80 -2.92
C PHE A 82 -0.40 6.50 -3.53
N TRP A 83 -1.14 5.41 -3.42
CA TRP A 83 -0.78 4.14 -4.03
C TRP A 83 -1.98 3.38 -4.59
N SER A 84 -1.72 2.65 -5.66
CA SER A 84 -2.65 1.75 -6.33
C SER A 84 -2.33 0.32 -5.95
N SER A 85 -3.37 -0.50 -5.79
CA SER A 85 -3.23 -1.93 -5.55
C SER A 85 -2.61 -2.66 -6.73
N GLY A 86 -1.73 -3.61 -6.44
CA GLY A 86 -1.22 -4.56 -7.43
C GLY A 86 -2.28 -5.52 -7.97
N ALA A 87 -3.44 -5.63 -7.30
CA ALA A 87 -4.54 -6.46 -7.78
C ALA A 87 -5.11 -5.97 -9.11
N CYS A 88 -5.18 -4.64 -9.33
CA CYS A 88 -5.54 -4.05 -10.61
C CYS A 88 -5.01 -2.62 -10.72
N MET A 89 -4.04 -2.40 -11.59
CA MET A 89 -3.36 -1.12 -11.80
C MET A 89 -3.16 -0.85 -13.29
N PHE A 90 -3.44 0.38 -13.73
CA PHE A 90 -3.22 0.83 -15.11
C PHE A 90 -2.18 1.94 -15.16
N LEU A 91 -1.30 1.90 -16.14
CA LEU A 91 -0.29 2.93 -16.38
C LEU A 91 0.28 2.83 -17.79
N SER A 92 0.97 3.86 -18.27
CA SER A 92 1.71 3.76 -19.51
C SER A 92 2.91 2.82 -19.39
N LYS A 93 3.28 2.13 -20.49
CA LYS A 93 4.51 1.31 -20.53
C LYS A 93 5.75 2.15 -20.19
N LYS A 94 5.74 3.42 -20.61
CA LYS A 94 6.82 4.37 -20.34
C LYS A 94 7.04 4.53 -18.84
N ILE A 95 6.00 4.81 -18.04
CA ILE A 95 6.09 4.97 -16.57
C ILE A 95 6.69 3.72 -15.94
N PHE A 96 6.22 2.52 -16.35
CA PHE A 96 6.72 1.27 -15.78
C PHE A 96 8.20 1.05 -16.04
N ILE A 97 8.67 1.35 -17.25
CA ILE A 97 10.08 1.21 -17.64
C ILE A 97 10.94 2.28 -16.97
N ASP A 98 10.53 3.55 -17.01
CA ASP A 98 11.27 4.68 -16.42
C ASP A 98 11.50 4.49 -14.92
N LEU A 99 10.55 3.87 -14.22
CA LEU A 99 10.66 3.55 -12.80
C LEU A 99 11.39 2.22 -12.53
N GLY A 100 11.76 1.45 -13.55
CA GLY A 100 12.43 0.16 -13.40
C GLY A 100 11.52 -0.99 -12.93
N GLY A 101 10.19 -0.85 -13.07
CA GLY A 101 9.21 -1.86 -12.69
C GLY A 101 9.14 -2.10 -11.17
N PHE A 102 8.60 -3.25 -10.76
CA PHE A 102 8.60 -3.67 -9.37
C PHE A 102 9.98 -4.14 -8.93
N ASP A 103 10.40 -3.72 -7.73
CA ASP A 103 11.69 -4.13 -7.17
C ASP A 103 11.61 -5.57 -6.65
N LYS A 104 12.36 -6.46 -7.27
CA LYS A 104 12.40 -7.89 -6.95
C LYS A 104 12.84 -8.20 -5.50
N THR A 105 13.49 -7.26 -4.81
CA THR A 105 13.91 -7.44 -3.41
C THR A 105 12.74 -7.58 -2.45
N PHE A 106 11.57 -7.07 -2.83
CA PHE A 106 10.35 -7.22 -2.03
C PHE A 106 9.78 -8.64 -2.07
N PHE A 107 9.96 -9.35 -3.16
CA PHE A 107 9.37 -10.67 -3.46
C PHE A 107 7.84 -10.61 -3.55
N ALA A 108 7.15 -10.22 -2.48
CA ALA A 108 5.70 -10.02 -2.41
C ALA A 108 5.37 -9.05 -1.26
N HIS A 109 4.26 -8.34 -1.37
CA HIS A 109 3.77 -7.29 -0.45
C HIS A 109 4.64 -6.03 -0.40
N MET A 110 4.01 -4.89 -0.47
CA MET A 110 4.60 -3.54 -0.48
C MET A 110 5.36 -3.15 -1.77
N GLU A 111 5.57 -4.06 -2.74
CA GLU A 111 6.22 -3.75 -4.00
C GLU A 111 5.44 -2.73 -4.83
N GLU A 112 4.12 -2.81 -4.81
CA GLU A 112 3.22 -1.87 -5.47
C GLU A 112 3.22 -0.50 -4.78
N ILE A 113 3.32 -0.48 -3.45
CA ILE A 113 3.39 0.77 -2.68
C ILE A 113 4.76 1.44 -2.89
N ASP A 114 5.86 0.66 -2.90
CA ASP A 114 7.19 1.16 -3.26
C ASP A 114 7.20 1.75 -4.67
N PHE A 115 6.61 1.05 -5.64
CA PHE A 115 6.49 1.51 -7.01
C PHE A 115 5.73 2.84 -7.10
N CYS A 116 4.59 2.93 -6.44
CA CYS A 116 3.78 4.14 -6.38
C CYS A 116 4.51 5.30 -5.66
N TRP A 117 5.29 5.01 -4.62
CA TRP A 117 6.09 6.04 -3.95
C TRP A 117 7.22 6.57 -4.85
N ARG A 118 7.87 5.68 -5.60
CA ARG A 118 8.83 6.10 -6.63
C ARG A 118 8.15 6.96 -7.70
N ALA A 119 6.96 6.58 -8.16
CA ALA A 119 6.16 7.36 -9.09
C ALA A 119 5.84 8.76 -8.55
N PHE A 120 5.38 8.85 -7.31
CA PHE A 120 5.12 10.12 -6.62
C PHE A 120 6.38 11.00 -6.56
N ASN A 121 7.55 10.42 -6.21
CA ASN A 121 8.82 11.15 -6.17
C ASN A 121 9.25 11.69 -7.55
N HIS A 122 8.89 10.97 -8.64
CA HIS A 122 9.11 11.43 -10.03
C HIS A 122 8.10 12.47 -10.53
N GLY A 123 7.02 12.72 -9.78
CA GLY A 123 5.99 13.68 -10.16
C GLY A 123 4.85 13.08 -10.97
N TYR A 124 4.75 11.76 -11.04
CA TYR A 124 3.57 11.10 -11.58
C TYR A 124 2.42 11.15 -10.58
N SER A 125 1.21 11.32 -11.09
CA SER A 125 0.00 11.29 -10.27
C SER A 125 -0.64 9.90 -10.27
N ILE A 126 -1.29 9.56 -9.18
CA ILE A 126 -1.98 8.27 -9.02
C ILE A 126 -3.45 8.57 -8.72
N TYR A 127 -4.37 7.96 -9.47
CA TYR A 127 -5.80 8.23 -9.36
C TYR A 127 -6.62 6.98 -9.12
N TYR A 128 -7.65 7.13 -8.32
CA TYR A 128 -8.74 6.20 -8.20
C TYR A 128 -9.90 6.63 -9.09
N ILE A 129 -10.50 5.68 -9.81
CA ILE A 129 -11.66 5.89 -10.69
C ILE A 129 -12.82 5.04 -10.20
N SER A 130 -13.85 5.69 -9.67
CA SER A 130 -15.00 5.06 -9.03
C SER A 130 -15.94 4.36 -10.02
N SER A 131 -16.01 4.84 -11.25
CA SER A 131 -16.86 4.30 -12.31
C SER A 131 -16.27 3.06 -13.00
N SER A 132 -14.97 2.78 -12.82
CA SER A 132 -14.37 1.51 -13.22
C SER A 132 -14.39 0.56 -12.02
N LYS A 133 -14.99 -0.62 -12.17
CA LYS A 133 -15.20 -1.57 -11.08
C LYS A 133 -14.67 -2.94 -11.43
N VAL A 134 -13.96 -3.54 -10.48
CA VAL A 134 -13.51 -4.94 -10.53
C VAL A 134 -13.79 -5.63 -9.19
N TYR A 135 -13.90 -6.95 -9.21
CA TYR A 135 -14.00 -7.79 -8.03
C TYR A 135 -12.72 -8.60 -7.88
N HIS A 136 -12.21 -8.69 -6.67
CA HIS A 136 -11.01 -9.44 -6.37
C HIS A 136 -11.32 -10.47 -5.28
N GLN A 137 -10.90 -11.72 -5.48
CA GLN A 137 -11.14 -12.75 -4.49
C GLN A 137 -10.37 -12.50 -3.20
N GLY A 138 -9.27 -11.78 -3.31
CA GLY A 138 -8.43 -11.28 -2.21
C GLY A 138 -8.18 -12.28 -1.10
N ALA A 139 -7.09 -12.08 -0.41
CA ALA A 139 -6.75 -12.94 0.71
C ALA A 139 -7.56 -12.65 2.00
N ALA A 140 -8.83 -12.28 1.91
CA ALA A 140 -9.71 -12.19 3.08
C ALA A 140 -9.78 -13.52 3.87
N THR A 141 -9.43 -14.63 3.22
CA THR A 141 -9.27 -15.97 3.78
C THR A 141 -7.85 -16.32 4.18
N ILE A 142 -6.84 -15.52 3.86
CA ILE A 142 -5.48 -15.81 4.30
C ILE A 142 -5.37 -15.34 5.75
N LYS A 143 -5.53 -16.28 6.68
CA LYS A 143 -5.02 -16.13 8.04
C LYS A 143 -3.63 -15.50 7.95
N LEU A 144 -3.36 -14.44 8.74
CA LEU A 144 -2.03 -13.87 8.88
C LEU A 144 -1.07 -15.03 9.19
N ASN A 145 -0.41 -15.55 8.16
CA ASN A 145 0.63 -16.54 8.38
C ASN A 145 1.95 -15.81 8.68
N SER A 146 2.84 -16.48 9.35
CA SER A 146 4.14 -15.94 9.76
C SER A 146 4.97 -15.39 8.60
N SER A 147 4.84 -15.96 7.39
CA SER A 147 5.54 -15.50 6.18
C SER A 147 5.00 -14.15 5.70
N LYS A 148 3.67 -13.95 5.72
CA LYS A 148 3.05 -12.67 5.35
C LYS A 148 3.43 -11.59 6.37
N THR A 149 3.39 -11.91 7.66
CA THR A 149 3.84 -11.01 8.72
C THR A 149 5.30 -10.59 8.51
N TYR A 150 6.20 -11.55 8.31
CA TYR A 150 7.60 -11.28 8.03
C TYR A 150 7.79 -10.35 6.83
N LEU A 151 7.17 -10.64 5.69
CA LEU A 151 7.29 -9.81 4.48
C LEU A 151 6.75 -8.40 4.70
N ASN A 152 5.60 -8.25 5.33
CA ASN A 152 5.01 -6.93 5.57
C ASN A 152 5.92 -6.04 6.43
N TYR A 153 6.48 -6.56 7.52
CA TYR A 153 7.36 -5.79 8.40
C TYR A 153 8.71 -5.49 7.74
N ARG A 154 9.36 -6.49 7.14
CA ARG A 154 10.62 -6.31 6.40
C ARG A 154 10.49 -5.30 5.26
N ASN A 155 9.51 -5.53 4.39
CA ASN A 155 9.33 -4.74 3.17
C ASN A 155 8.91 -3.31 3.48
N SER A 156 8.15 -3.10 4.54
CA SER A 156 7.80 -1.76 5.00
C SER A 156 9.04 -0.95 5.42
N LEU A 157 10.01 -1.56 6.12
CA LEU A 157 11.29 -0.92 6.44
C LEU A 157 12.16 -0.70 5.19
N PHE A 158 12.15 -1.64 4.24
CA PHE A 158 12.83 -1.50 2.95
C PHE A 158 12.26 -0.31 2.17
N MET A 159 10.95 -0.24 2.03
CA MET A 159 10.24 0.84 1.33
C MET A 159 10.54 2.21 1.95
N LEU A 160 10.48 2.32 3.28
CA LEU A 160 10.85 3.55 4.00
C LEU A 160 12.29 3.96 3.72
N THR A 161 13.24 3.03 3.84
CA THR A 161 14.66 3.30 3.63
C THR A 161 14.93 3.77 2.21
N LYS A 162 14.25 3.23 1.21
CA LYS A 162 14.43 3.61 -0.20
C LYS A 162 13.82 4.97 -0.54
N ASN A 163 12.66 5.30 0.02
CA ASN A 163 11.81 6.39 -0.49
C ASN A 163 11.71 7.62 0.41
N LEU A 164 11.97 7.51 1.72
CA LEU A 164 11.90 8.66 2.63
C LEU A 164 12.98 9.72 2.34
N PRO A 165 12.68 11.03 2.57
CA PRO A 165 13.72 12.04 2.64
C PRO A 165 14.77 11.68 3.69
N LEU A 166 16.07 11.82 3.37
CA LEU A 166 17.16 11.45 4.28
C LEU A 166 17.06 12.12 5.65
N LYS A 167 16.61 13.39 5.67
CA LYS A 167 16.46 14.16 6.93
C LYS A 167 15.48 13.51 7.92
N SER A 168 14.45 12.80 7.43
CA SER A 168 13.44 12.16 8.28
C SER A 168 13.69 10.65 8.47
N LEU A 169 14.60 10.05 7.69
CA LEU A 169 14.78 8.60 7.62
C LEU A 169 15.10 7.99 8.99
N VAL A 170 16.15 8.47 9.65
CA VAL A 170 16.62 7.89 10.92
C VAL A 170 15.53 7.94 11.99
N ASN A 171 14.94 9.12 12.19
CA ASN A 171 13.89 9.28 13.20
C ASN A 171 12.65 8.42 12.89
N THR A 172 12.25 8.32 11.61
CA THR A 172 11.10 7.51 11.22
C THR A 172 11.39 6.02 11.43
N ILE A 173 12.58 5.54 11.07
CA ILE A 173 12.96 4.14 11.30
C ILE A 173 12.98 3.80 12.78
N ILE A 174 13.56 4.65 13.64
CA ILE A 174 13.56 4.41 15.10
C ILE A 174 12.14 4.28 15.63
N ILE A 175 11.25 5.20 15.27
CA ILE A 175 9.85 5.16 15.70
C ILE A 175 9.15 3.90 15.18
N ARG A 176 9.39 3.52 13.92
CA ARG A 176 8.84 2.29 13.33
C ARG A 176 9.30 1.04 14.07
N LEU A 177 10.58 0.93 14.39
CA LEU A 177 11.11 -0.22 15.14
C LEU A 177 10.43 -0.35 16.52
N ILE A 178 10.22 0.78 17.22
CA ILE A 178 9.50 0.79 18.50
C ILE A 178 8.04 0.35 18.30
N MET A 179 7.34 0.88 17.31
CA MET A 179 5.94 0.51 17.03
C MET A 179 5.82 -0.96 16.61
N ASP A 180 6.78 -1.48 15.85
CA ASP A 180 6.80 -2.86 15.41
C ASP A 180 7.04 -3.81 16.60
N ILE A 181 7.91 -3.43 17.55
CA ILE A 181 8.11 -4.16 18.81
C ILE A 181 6.80 -4.19 19.63
N LEU A 182 6.12 -3.05 19.78
CA LEU A 182 4.82 -3.00 20.46
C LEU A 182 3.78 -3.90 19.78
N SER A 183 3.77 -3.89 18.44
CA SER A 183 2.90 -4.78 17.65
C SER A 183 3.24 -6.26 17.87
N SER A 184 4.52 -6.60 18.03
CA SER A 184 4.94 -7.98 18.29
C SER A 184 4.37 -8.53 19.59
N PHE A 185 4.34 -7.74 20.66
CA PHE A 185 3.72 -8.13 21.94
C PHE A 185 2.22 -8.40 21.80
N ARG A 186 1.50 -7.66 20.93
CA ARG A 186 0.10 -7.95 20.64
C ARG A 186 -0.10 -9.36 20.06
N PHE A 187 0.79 -9.80 19.18
CA PHE A 187 0.77 -11.18 18.68
C PHE A 187 1.06 -12.20 19.79
N LEU A 188 2.02 -11.89 20.65
CA LEU A 188 2.37 -12.77 21.77
C LEU A 188 1.19 -12.95 22.73
N ILE A 189 0.49 -11.87 23.11
CA ILE A 189 -0.70 -11.91 23.98
C ILE A 189 -1.82 -12.75 23.35
N ARG A 190 -1.91 -12.79 21.99
CA ARG A 190 -2.87 -13.62 21.25
C ARG A 190 -2.44 -15.07 21.07
N GLY A 191 -1.28 -15.47 21.61
CA GLY A 191 -0.73 -16.82 21.42
C GLY A 191 -0.13 -17.06 20.03
N GLU A 192 0.02 -16.02 19.21
CA GLU A 192 0.53 -16.09 17.84
C GLU A 192 2.08 -15.98 17.82
N VAL A 193 2.77 -16.91 18.50
CA VAL A 193 4.23 -16.89 18.69
C VAL A 193 4.99 -16.83 17.35
N SER A 194 4.52 -17.51 16.32
CA SER A 194 5.15 -17.51 15.00
C SER A 194 5.13 -16.11 14.34
N ASN A 195 4.06 -15.34 14.50
CA ASN A 195 3.96 -13.95 14.04
C ASN A 195 4.88 -13.03 14.87
N PHE A 196 4.95 -13.23 16.18
CA PHE A 196 5.89 -12.52 17.05
C PHE A 196 7.34 -12.70 16.56
N LEU A 197 7.80 -13.94 16.38
CA LEU A 197 9.16 -14.24 15.91
C LEU A 197 9.43 -13.71 14.49
N SER A 198 8.42 -13.67 13.64
CA SER A 198 8.53 -13.16 12.27
C SER A 198 8.90 -11.67 12.21
N ILE A 199 8.46 -10.87 13.19
CA ILE A 199 8.82 -9.45 13.26
C ILE A 199 10.31 -9.30 13.57
N TYR A 200 10.84 -10.06 14.53
CA TYR A 200 12.28 -10.02 14.84
C TYR A 200 13.14 -10.50 13.66
N LYS A 201 12.70 -11.56 12.98
CA LYS A 201 13.36 -12.03 11.75
C LYS A 201 13.36 -10.93 10.68
N ALA A 202 12.24 -10.21 10.50
CA ALA A 202 12.13 -9.10 9.57
C ALA A 202 13.11 -7.96 9.89
N HIS A 203 13.27 -7.62 11.17
CA HIS A 203 14.23 -6.60 11.62
C HIS A 203 15.67 -7.03 11.39
N LEU A 204 16.03 -8.29 11.71
CA LEU A 204 17.37 -8.81 11.43
C LEU A 204 17.72 -8.73 9.95
N ASP A 205 16.78 -9.16 9.09
CA ASP A 205 16.96 -9.10 7.64
C ASP A 205 17.09 -7.66 7.13
N TYR A 206 16.35 -6.74 7.72
CA TYR A 206 16.49 -5.31 7.45
C TYR A 206 17.90 -4.81 7.79
N TYR A 207 18.44 -5.10 8.97
CA TYR A 207 19.78 -4.68 9.37
C TYR A 207 20.88 -5.25 8.46
N ILE A 208 20.75 -6.49 8.04
CA ILE A 208 21.67 -7.11 7.09
C ILE A 208 21.67 -6.36 5.74
N ASN A 209 20.50 -5.90 5.29
CA ASN A 209 20.33 -5.31 3.97
C ASN A 209 20.41 -3.76 3.94
N VAL A 210 20.42 -3.07 5.08
CA VAL A 210 20.30 -1.61 5.15
C VAL A 210 21.37 -0.86 4.33
N LYS A 211 22.61 -1.31 4.34
CA LYS A 211 23.70 -0.70 3.54
C LYS A 211 23.40 -0.78 2.04
N LYS A 212 22.94 -1.96 1.56
CA LYS A 212 22.55 -2.16 0.16
C LYS A 212 21.32 -1.31 -0.20
N LEU A 213 20.35 -1.20 0.69
CA LEU A 213 19.17 -0.35 0.48
C LEU A 213 19.54 1.12 0.37
N LEU A 214 20.46 1.60 1.21
CA LEU A 214 20.95 2.98 1.17
C LEU A 214 21.76 3.27 -0.11
N SER A 215 22.61 2.34 -0.57
CA SER A 215 23.37 2.52 -1.82
C SER A 215 22.49 2.47 -3.07
N ASN A 216 21.37 1.78 -3.00
CA ASN A 216 20.39 1.65 -4.10
C ASN A 216 19.27 2.71 -4.03
N ARG A 217 19.39 3.71 -3.16
CA ARG A 217 18.43 4.82 -3.18
C ARG A 217 18.55 5.54 -4.50
N ASN A 218 17.41 5.79 -5.09
CA ASN A 218 17.34 6.57 -6.32
C ASN A 218 17.73 8.02 -6.04
N ASN A 219 18.42 8.66 -6.99
CA ASN A 219 18.87 10.07 -6.91
C ASN A 219 17.74 11.09 -7.08
N TYR A 220 16.49 10.70 -6.79
CA TYR A 220 15.36 11.62 -6.87
C TYR A 220 15.28 12.50 -5.63
N ILE A 221 14.67 13.68 -5.81
CA ILE A 221 14.24 14.51 -4.70
C ILE A 221 13.07 13.82 -4.02
N ASN A 222 13.34 13.09 -2.93
CA ASN A 222 12.30 12.44 -2.13
C ASN A 222 11.42 13.52 -1.51
N LYS A 223 10.17 13.59 -1.98
CA LYS A 223 9.21 14.63 -1.58
C LYS A 223 8.74 14.42 -0.14
N PRO A 224 8.70 15.50 0.69
CA PRO A 224 8.28 15.37 2.09
C PRO A 224 6.76 15.19 2.26
N ASN A 225 5.96 15.60 1.28
CA ASN A 225 4.49 15.67 1.38
C ASN A 225 3.80 14.37 0.93
N TYR A 226 4.35 13.21 1.29
CA TYR A 226 3.82 11.89 0.93
C TYR A 226 2.66 11.43 1.83
N PHE A 227 2.41 12.06 2.96
CA PHE A 227 1.38 11.67 3.92
C PHE A 227 0.36 12.77 4.19
N LYS A 228 -0.85 12.38 4.56
CA LYS A 228 -1.94 13.30 4.97
C LYS A 228 -2.22 13.26 6.46
N ILE A 229 -1.84 12.19 7.14
CA ILE A 229 -2.04 12.00 8.58
C ILE A 229 -0.74 11.56 9.26
N ASN A 230 -0.57 11.92 10.52
CA ASN A 230 0.65 11.57 11.25
C ASN A 230 0.73 10.09 11.59
N SER A 231 -0.33 9.50 12.14
CA SER A 231 -0.35 8.09 12.52
C SER A 231 -1.74 7.49 12.40
N ILE A 232 -1.88 6.54 11.48
CA ILE A 232 -3.11 5.75 11.35
C ILE A 232 -3.26 4.77 12.52
N VAL A 233 -2.13 4.27 13.05
CA VAL A 233 -2.11 3.39 14.22
C VAL A 233 -2.71 4.09 15.43
N TYR A 234 -2.27 5.31 15.74
CA TYR A 234 -2.82 6.11 16.84
C TYR A 234 -4.31 6.41 16.62
N LYS A 235 -4.67 6.87 15.41
CA LYS A 235 -6.06 7.18 15.08
C LYS A 235 -6.99 5.98 15.23
N TYR A 236 -6.56 4.81 14.76
CA TYR A 236 -7.37 3.60 14.77
C TYR A 236 -7.46 2.95 16.16
N PHE A 237 -6.31 2.71 16.81
CA PHE A 237 -6.26 1.91 18.05
C PHE A 237 -6.50 2.74 19.31
N ILE A 238 -6.13 4.02 19.31
CA ILE A 238 -6.27 4.88 20.51
C ILE A 238 -7.52 5.77 20.39
N LEU A 239 -7.72 6.45 19.25
CA LEU A 239 -8.86 7.34 19.07
C LEU A 239 -10.13 6.65 18.54
N GLY A 240 -10.09 5.34 18.23
CA GLY A 240 -11.24 4.57 17.72
C GLY A 240 -11.73 4.98 16.33
N LYS A 241 -10.93 5.73 15.55
CA LYS A 241 -11.29 6.20 14.21
C LYS A 241 -11.09 5.10 13.18
N LYS A 242 -12.14 4.31 12.96
CA LYS A 242 -12.08 3.09 12.15
C LYS A 242 -12.45 3.27 10.68
N LYS A 243 -13.05 4.42 10.30
CA LYS A 243 -13.46 4.73 8.93
C LYS A 243 -12.70 5.92 8.39
N PHE A 244 -12.49 5.95 7.07
CA PHE A 244 -11.69 6.99 6.41
C PHE A 244 -12.23 8.40 6.64
N PHE A 245 -13.56 8.60 6.63
CA PHE A 245 -14.18 9.91 6.88
C PHE A 245 -13.97 10.45 8.30
N HIS A 246 -13.51 9.63 9.23
CA HIS A 246 -13.22 10.05 10.60
C HIS A 246 -11.75 10.48 10.80
N LEU A 247 -10.92 10.35 9.76
CA LEU A 247 -9.49 10.70 9.81
C LEU A 247 -9.28 12.21 9.59
#